data_73c9b19859af42f04c47fa786bdd1bea
#
_entry.id   73c9b19859af42f04c47fa786bdd1bea
#
_cell.length_a   1.000
_cell.length_b   1.000
_cell.length_c   1.000
_cell.angle_alpha   90.00
_cell.angle_beta   90.00
_cell.angle_gamma   90.00
#
_symmetry.space_group_name_H-M   'P 1'
#
loop_
_entity.id
_entity.type
_entity.pdbx_description
1 polymer ?
#
loop_
_entity_poly.entity_id
_entity_poly.type
_entity_poly.pdbx_seq_one_letter_code
_entity_poly.pdbx_strand_id
1 'polypeptide(L)'
;TESQRNKAKELAEEMGSLNHSMLRGGGNISGLLAEIAYADKFGLQIASTYNYDLLTKKGKRVDVKSKGGWQVPQPHHWVAVERRFEQDCDFYVFARVRKDLELIWLLGWMPTIEFRRTALHFPPGTQDPDDPSFRNKLDNLQMRNRDLRQFDEKHRTNLPRA
;
A
#
# COMPACT_ATOMS: atom_id res chain seq x y z
N THR A 1 7.81 -3.05 14.72
CA THR A 1 8.22 -3.82 15.90
C THR A 1 8.47 -5.29 15.55
N GLU A 2 9.18 -6.03 16.38
CA GLU A 2 9.44 -7.47 16.18
C GLU A 2 8.12 -8.26 16.19
N SER A 3 7.21 -7.91 17.08
CA SER A 3 5.86 -8.51 17.14
C SER A 3 5.11 -8.37 15.81
N GLN A 4 5.15 -7.21 15.16
CA GLN A 4 4.52 -7.01 13.86
C GLN A 4 5.16 -7.84 12.77
N ARG A 5 6.49 -7.99 12.78
CA ARG A 5 7.21 -8.86 11.82
C ARG A 5 6.85 -10.33 11.98
N ASN A 6 6.76 -10.81 13.22
CA ASN A 6 6.37 -12.19 13.49
C ASN A 6 4.93 -12.45 13.04
N LYS A 7 4.00 -11.57 13.40
CA LYS A 7 2.60 -11.65 12.94
C LYS A 7 2.50 -11.62 11.41
N ALA A 8 3.28 -10.80 10.73
CA ALA A 8 3.26 -10.76 9.25
C ALA A 8 3.83 -12.05 8.63
N LYS A 9 4.83 -12.67 9.25
CA LYS A 9 5.36 -13.96 8.80
C LYS A 9 4.34 -15.09 9.00
N GLU A 10 3.72 -15.17 10.17
CA GLU A 10 2.67 -16.14 10.46
C GLU A 10 1.52 -16.05 9.47
N LEU A 11 1.01 -14.83 9.23
CA LEU A 11 -0.04 -14.60 8.23
C LEU A 11 0.41 -14.96 6.81
N ALA A 12 1.66 -14.66 6.43
CA ALA A 12 2.18 -15.03 5.12
C ALA A 12 2.30 -16.54 4.93
N GLU A 13 2.65 -17.26 5.98
CA GLU A 13 2.71 -18.73 6.00
C GLU A 13 1.30 -19.34 5.89
N GLU A 14 0.32 -18.83 6.63
CA GLU A 14 -1.08 -19.25 6.57
C GLU A 14 -1.72 -19.00 5.20
N MET A 15 -1.42 -17.86 4.56
CA MET A 15 -1.96 -17.52 3.24
C MET A 15 -1.35 -18.34 2.10
N GLY A 16 -0.18 -18.93 2.29
CA GLY A 16 0.52 -19.70 1.25
C GLY A 16 0.92 -18.84 0.03
N SER A 17 1.28 -19.49 -1.06
CA SER A 17 1.62 -18.80 -2.31
C SER A 17 0.35 -18.40 -3.06
N LEU A 18 -0.09 -17.16 -2.90
CA LEU A 18 -1.19 -16.61 -3.69
C LEU A 18 -0.76 -16.46 -5.16
N ASN A 19 -1.46 -17.12 -6.07
CA ASN A 19 -1.20 -17.09 -7.52
C ASN A 19 -1.37 -15.72 -8.18
N HIS A 20 -1.87 -14.71 -7.44
CA HIS A 20 -2.16 -13.36 -7.92
C HIS A 20 -1.29 -12.26 -7.31
N SER A 21 -0.26 -12.61 -6.53
CA SER A 21 0.72 -11.64 -6.04
C SER A 21 1.73 -11.29 -7.14
N MET A 22 1.98 -9.99 -7.34
CA MET A 22 2.99 -9.46 -8.28
C MET A 22 4.38 -10.11 -8.11
N LEU A 23 4.69 -10.64 -6.93
CA LEU A 23 5.97 -11.22 -6.56
C LEU A 23 5.88 -12.74 -6.23
N ARG A 24 4.82 -13.43 -6.66
CA ARG A 24 4.64 -14.87 -6.45
C ARG A 24 4.92 -15.32 -5.00
N GLY A 25 4.41 -14.57 -4.02
CA GLY A 25 4.59 -14.85 -2.59
C GLY A 25 5.74 -14.10 -1.91
N GLY A 26 6.79 -13.68 -2.62
CA GLY A 26 7.91 -12.93 -2.03
C GLY A 26 7.59 -11.48 -1.63
N GLY A 27 6.45 -10.94 -2.05
CA GLY A 27 5.96 -9.60 -1.69
C GLY A 27 4.96 -9.59 -0.55
N ASN A 28 4.44 -10.74 -0.16
CA ASN A 28 3.38 -10.83 0.84
C ASN A 28 3.78 -10.24 2.20
N ILE A 29 4.99 -10.52 2.68
CA ILE A 29 5.44 -10.03 4.00
C ILE A 29 5.49 -8.51 4.05
N SER A 30 5.99 -7.84 3.00
CA SER A 30 6.01 -6.37 2.95
C SER A 30 4.60 -5.77 2.92
N GLY A 31 3.68 -6.39 2.17
CA GLY A 31 2.26 -6.01 2.12
C GLY A 31 1.63 -6.14 3.49
N LEU A 32 1.68 -7.34 4.07
CA LEU A 32 1.12 -7.64 5.38
C LEU A 32 1.69 -6.75 6.51
N LEU A 33 3.00 -6.46 6.46
CA LEU A 33 3.60 -5.52 7.41
C LEU A 33 3.03 -4.11 7.28
N ALA A 34 2.78 -3.64 6.06
CA ALA A 34 2.16 -2.35 5.83
C ALA A 34 0.70 -2.34 6.34
N GLU A 35 -0.07 -3.39 6.08
CA GLU A 35 -1.43 -3.56 6.59
C GLU A 35 -1.47 -3.53 8.13
N ILE A 36 -0.61 -4.33 8.79
CA ILE A 36 -0.50 -4.35 10.25
C ILE A 36 -0.10 -2.97 10.80
N ALA A 37 0.86 -2.29 10.15
CA ALA A 37 1.30 -0.97 10.59
C ALA A 37 0.18 0.07 10.50
N TYR A 38 -0.64 0.04 9.45
CA TYR A 38 -1.82 0.89 9.33
C TYR A 38 -2.90 0.52 10.33
N ALA A 39 -3.19 -0.77 10.51
CA ALA A 39 -4.16 -1.25 11.49
C ALA A 39 -3.81 -0.78 12.90
N ASP A 40 -2.57 -0.98 13.33
CA ASP A 40 -2.10 -0.58 14.65
C ASP A 40 -2.09 0.94 14.83
N LYS A 41 -1.60 1.68 13.82
CA LYS A 41 -1.48 3.15 13.91
C LYS A 41 -2.83 3.84 14.02
N PHE A 42 -3.83 3.37 13.28
CA PHE A 42 -5.13 4.03 13.13
C PHE A 42 -6.30 3.29 13.79
N GLY A 43 -6.04 2.15 14.46
CA GLY A 43 -7.06 1.33 15.09
C GLY A 43 -8.05 0.75 14.08
N LEU A 44 -7.56 0.26 12.94
CA LEU A 44 -8.34 -0.35 11.88
C LEU A 44 -8.45 -1.86 12.10
N GLN A 45 -9.55 -2.44 11.63
CA GLN A 45 -9.73 -3.89 11.65
C GLN A 45 -9.10 -4.50 10.39
N ILE A 46 -8.27 -5.51 10.56
CA ILE A 46 -7.74 -6.32 9.45
C ILE A 46 -8.89 -7.19 8.93
N ALA A 47 -9.15 -7.12 7.63
CA ALA A 47 -10.22 -7.86 6.96
C ALA A 47 -9.67 -8.93 6.00
N SER A 48 -8.49 -8.70 5.41
CA SER A 48 -7.79 -9.62 4.48
C SER A 48 -8.70 -10.23 3.43
N THR A 49 -9.47 -9.37 2.73
CA THR A 49 -10.33 -9.78 1.63
C THR A 49 -9.64 -9.56 0.28
N TYR A 50 -10.20 -10.08 -0.80
CA TYR A 50 -9.70 -9.82 -2.14
C TYR A 50 -9.79 -8.33 -2.55
N ASN A 51 -10.80 -7.62 -2.06
CA ASN A 51 -11.12 -6.25 -2.49
C ASN A 51 -10.53 -5.16 -1.59
N TYR A 52 -10.26 -5.48 -0.33
CA TYR A 52 -9.71 -4.54 0.65
C TYR A 52 -9.05 -5.28 1.81
N ASP A 53 -8.08 -4.64 2.42
CA ASP A 53 -7.23 -5.21 3.47
C ASP A 53 -7.74 -4.84 4.86
N LEU A 54 -8.28 -3.62 5.01
CA LEU A 54 -8.64 -3.06 6.31
C LEU A 54 -10.05 -2.42 6.29
N LEU A 55 -10.69 -2.41 7.46
CA LEU A 55 -11.94 -1.72 7.70
C LEU A 55 -11.78 -0.63 8.77
N THR A 56 -12.35 0.53 8.51
CA THR A 56 -12.49 1.58 9.52
C THR A 56 -13.66 1.26 10.46
N LYS A 57 -13.71 1.90 11.62
CA LYS A 57 -14.85 1.81 12.56
C LYS A 57 -16.20 2.21 11.95
N LYS A 58 -16.18 2.96 10.86
CA LYS A 58 -17.38 3.39 10.11
C LYS A 58 -17.69 2.48 8.92
N GLY A 59 -17.04 1.32 8.81
CA GLY A 59 -17.24 0.37 7.74
C GLY A 59 -16.63 0.78 6.38
N LYS A 60 -15.76 1.82 6.34
CA LYS A 60 -15.05 2.18 5.11
C LYS A 60 -13.95 1.18 4.82
N ARG A 61 -13.88 0.75 3.57
CA ARG A 61 -12.95 -0.26 3.05
C ARG A 61 -11.66 0.40 2.59
N VAL A 62 -10.55 -0.09 3.06
CA VAL A 62 -9.21 0.45 2.81
C VAL A 62 -8.34 -0.63 2.20
N ASP A 63 -7.70 -0.32 1.08
CA ASP A 63 -6.73 -1.18 0.43
C ASP A 63 -5.33 -0.58 0.59
N VAL A 64 -4.37 -1.40 1.04
CA VAL A 64 -3.01 -0.99 1.38
C VAL A 64 -2.07 -1.31 0.23
N LYS A 65 -1.44 -0.30 -0.31
CA LYS A 65 -0.43 -0.45 -1.37
C LYS A 65 0.95 -0.17 -0.81
N SER A 66 1.86 -1.14 -0.91
CA SER A 66 3.23 -0.99 -0.45
C SER A 66 4.24 -1.13 -1.59
N LYS A 67 5.34 -0.39 -1.49
CA LYS A 67 6.50 -0.50 -2.37
C LYS A 67 7.76 -0.71 -1.53
N GLY A 68 8.55 -1.74 -1.83
CA GLY A 68 9.83 -1.98 -1.17
C GLY A 68 10.93 -1.02 -1.64
N GLY A 69 11.85 -0.66 -0.76
CA GLY A 69 13.00 0.18 -1.14
C GLY A 69 13.98 0.38 0.03
N TRP A 70 15.19 0.83 -0.26
CA TRP A 70 16.18 1.18 0.76
C TRP A 70 16.11 2.65 1.18
N GLN A 71 15.72 3.51 0.24
CA GLN A 71 15.75 4.95 0.43
C GLN A 71 14.55 5.44 1.23
N VAL A 72 14.79 6.48 2.03
CA VAL A 72 13.73 7.26 2.68
C VAL A 72 12.82 7.85 1.60
N PRO A 73 11.50 7.68 1.70
CA PRO A 73 10.57 8.25 0.73
C PRO A 73 10.71 9.77 0.64
N GLN A 74 10.75 10.28 -0.58
CA GLN A 74 10.82 11.70 -0.86
C GLN A 74 9.50 12.19 -1.49
N PRO A 75 9.18 13.48 -1.43
CA PRO A 75 7.95 14.02 -2.03
C PRO A 75 7.81 13.75 -3.54
N HIS A 76 8.91 13.62 -4.26
CA HIS A 76 8.93 13.34 -5.70
C HIS A 76 8.85 11.85 -6.04
N HIS A 77 9.03 10.94 -5.08
CA HIS A 77 8.89 9.50 -5.32
C HIS A 77 7.43 9.14 -5.62
N TRP A 78 7.24 7.97 -6.24
CA TRP A 78 5.97 7.53 -6.77
C TRP A 78 5.40 6.35 -6.01
N VAL A 79 4.08 6.36 -5.85
CA VAL A 79 3.25 5.22 -5.46
C VAL A 79 2.55 4.65 -6.68
N ALA A 80 2.23 3.36 -6.66
CA ALA A 80 1.63 2.68 -7.79
C ALA A 80 0.46 1.79 -7.37
N VAL A 81 -0.55 1.72 -8.23
CA VAL A 81 -1.68 0.79 -8.16
C VAL A 81 -1.80 0.10 -9.51
N GLU A 82 -2.01 -1.21 -9.53
CA GLU A 82 -2.26 -1.92 -10.78
C GLU A 82 -3.60 -1.50 -11.38
N ARG A 83 -3.58 -1.11 -12.65
CA ARG A 83 -4.75 -0.55 -13.34
C ARG A 83 -5.85 -1.57 -13.57
N ARG A 84 -5.47 -2.83 -13.84
CA ARG A 84 -6.41 -3.89 -14.25
C ARG A 84 -7.35 -4.34 -13.14
N PHE A 85 -6.95 -4.23 -11.89
CA PHE A 85 -7.76 -4.64 -10.75
C PHE A 85 -8.56 -3.46 -10.23
N GLU A 86 -9.87 -3.49 -10.46
CA GLU A 86 -10.83 -2.59 -9.82
C GLU A 86 -11.23 -3.19 -8.49
N GLN A 87 -10.44 -2.90 -7.46
CA GLN A 87 -10.76 -3.30 -6.10
C GLN A 87 -11.92 -2.46 -5.58
N ASP A 88 -12.89 -3.13 -4.96
CA ASP A 88 -14.04 -2.47 -4.34
C ASP A 88 -13.66 -1.94 -2.95
N CYS A 89 -12.90 -0.84 -2.94
CA CYS A 89 -12.47 -0.14 -1.74
C CYS A 89 -12.75 1.35 -1.84
N ASP A 90 -12.94 1.99 -0.68
CA ASP A 90 -13.22 3.43 -0.60
C ASP A 90 -11.93 4.27 -0.72
N PHE A 91 -10.82 3.74 -0.18
CA PHE A 91 -9.54 4.45 -0.11
C PHE A 91 -8.36 3.53 -0.42
N TYR A 92 -7.37 4.09 -1.09
CA TYR A 92 -6.01 3.58 -1.07
C TYR A 92 -5.20 4.28 0.03
N VAL A 93 -4.41 3.50 0.77
CA VAL A 93 -3.35 4.00 1.65
C VAL A 93 -2.01 3.47 1.17
N PHE A 94 -0.97 4.27 1.29
CA PHE A 94 0.32 3.95 0.68
C PHE A 94 1.42 3.87 1.72
N ALA A 95 2.28 2.86 1.59
CA ALA A 95 3.45 2.66 2.44
C ALA A 95 4.71 2.41 1.62
N ARG A 96 5.86 2.79 2.18
CA ARG A 96 7.16 2.29 1.75
C ARG A 96 7.69 1.37 2.85
N VAL A 97 8.11 0.18 2.48
CA VAL A 97 8.70 -0.79 3.40
C VAL A 97 10.18 -0.93 3.07
N ARG A 98 11.05 -0.75 4.07
CA ARG A 98 12.50 -0.96 3.87
C ARG A 98 12.76 -2.43 3.59
N LYS A 99 13.69 -2.74 2.68
CA LYS A 99 13.90 -4.11 2.20
C LYS A 99 14.30 -5.11 3.30
N ASP A 100 14.87 -4.64 4.42
CA ASP A 100 15.15 -5.44 5.62
C ASP A 100 13.95 -5.65 6.54
N LEU A 101 12.80 -5.06 6.19
CA LEU A 101 11.54 -5.14 6.95
C LEU A 101 11.58 -4.48 8.35
N GLU A 102 12.58 -3.63 8.61
CA GLU A 102 12.73 -2.99 9.92
C GLU A 102 12.03 -1.65 10.02
N LEU A 103 11.76 -1.00 8.89
CA LEU A 103 11.16 0.33 8.86
C LEU A 103 10.05 0.43 7.83
N ILE A 104 8.95 1.06 8.23
CA ILE A 104 7.79 1.31 7.39
C ILE A 104 7.46 2.80 7.46
N TRP A 105 7.36 3.44 6.31
CA TRP A 105 6.88 4.80 6.17
C TRP A 105 5.44 4.80 5.66
N LEU A 106 4.53 5.37 6.43
CA LEU A 106 3.14 5.59 6.01
C LEU A 106 3.10 6.90 5.23
N LEU A 107 2.87 6.83 3.92
CA LEU A 107 3.09 7.95 3.00
C LEU A 107 1.92 8.90 2.90
N GLY A 108 0.70 8.36 2.96
CA GLY A 108 -0.51 9.12 2.77
C GLY A 108 -1.64 8.25 2.22
N TRP A 109 -2.74 8.89 1.83
CA TRP A 109 -3.94 8.23 1.37
C TRP A 109 -4.63 9.01 0.25
N MET A 110 -5.52 8.34 -0.48
CA MET A 110 -6.34 8.95 -1.52
C MET A 110 -7.66 8.19 -1.66
N PRO A 111 -8.81 8.87 -1.89
CA PRO A 111 -10.04 8.20 -2.33
C PRO A 111 -9.78 7.41 -3.62
N THR A 112 -10.26 6.18 -3.69
CA THR A 112 -10.01 5.28 -4.83
C THR A 112 -10.42 5.91 -6.16
N ILE A 113 -11.60 6.51 -6.21
CA ILE A 113 -12.12 7.18 -7.42
C ILE A 113 -11.22 8.34 -7.84
N GLU A 114 -10.77 9.16 -6.87
CA GLU A 114 -9.91 10.30 -7.15
C GLU A 114 -8.53 9.86 -7.65
N PHE A 115 -7.92 8.87 -7.00
CA PHE A 115 -6.64 8.31 -7.44
C PHE A 115 -6.72 7.81 -8.88
N ARG A 116 -7.72 7.01 -9.19
CA ARG A 116 -7.89 6.43 -10.54
C ARG A 116 -8.14 7.48 -11.62
N ARG A 117 -8.76 8.61 -11.27
CA ARG A 117 -9.01 9.73 -12.19
C ARG A 117 -7.78 10.60 -12.42
N THR A 118 -6.92 10.79 -11.42
CA THR A 118 -5.85 11.80 -11.44
C THR A 118 -4.44 11.21 -11.59
N ALA A 119 -4.25 9.93 -11.26
CA ALA A 119 -2.96 9.27 -11.40
C ALA A 119 -2.54 9.12 -12.87
N LEU A 120 -1.24 9.16 -13.11
CA LEU A 120 -0.67 8.99 -14.44
C LEU A 120 -0.57 7.52 -14.81
N HIS A 121 -0.83 7.23 -16.08
CA HIS A 121 -0.77 5.88 -16.62
C HIS A 121 0.66 5.51 -17.05
N PHE A 122 1.15 4.39 -16.55
CA PHE A 122 2.44 3.79 -16.87
C PHE A 122 2.24 2.38 -17.44
N PRO A 123 2.24 2.21 -18.77
CA PRO A 123 2.09 0.90 -19.41
C PRO A 123 3.23 -0.06 -19.05
N PRO A 124 3.03 -1.39 -19.26
CA PRO A 124 4.11 -2.36 -19.16
C PRO A 124 5.30 -1.98 -20.03
N GLY A 125 6.52 -2.19 -19.53
CA GLY A 125 7.77 -1.83 -20.22
C GLY A 125 8.24 -0.40 -19.98
N THR A 126 7.41 0.50 -19.44
CA THR A 126 7.85 1.85 -19.04
C THR A 126 8.84 1.79 -17.89
N GLN A 127 9.84 2.66 -17.94
CA GLN A 127 10.84 2.79 -16.89
C GLN A 127 10.18 3.30 -15.59
N ASP A 128 10.56 2.68 -14.45
CA ASP A 128 10.10 3.18 -13.15
C ASP A 128 10.75 4.54 -12.87
N PRO A 129 9.98 5.57 -12.54
CA PRO A 129 10.52 6.90 -12.34
C PRO A 129 11.40 7.05 -11.08
N ASP A 130 11.30 6.13 -10.11
CA ASP A 130 12.12 6.11 -8.90
C ASP A 130 13.37 5.23 -9.06
N ASP A 131 13.35 4.28 -10.00
CA ASP A 131 14.43 3.33 -10.25
C ASP A 131 14.65 3.15 -11.77
N PRO A 132 15.63 3.87 -12.34
CA PRO A 132 15.93 3.77 -13.78
C PRO A 132 16.34 2.36 -14.24
N SER A 133 16.78 1.49 -13.35
CA SER A 133 17.13 0.10 -13.68
C SER A 133 15.92 -0.82 -13.76
N PHE A 134 14.77 -0.38 -13.26
CA PHE A 134 13.55 -1.18 -13.23
C PHE A 134 12.55 -0.73 -14.29
N ARG A 135 11.91 -1.70 -14.95
CA ARG A 135 10.78 -1.46 -15.85
C ARG A 135 9.51 -2.04 -15.27
N ASN A 136 8.43 -1.28 -15.37
CA ASN A 136 7.11 -1.73 -14.94
C ASN A 136 6.71 -3.01 -15.68
N LYS A 137 6.44 -4.07 -14.95
CA LYS A 137 5.98 -5.35 -15.52
C LYS A 137 4.48 -5.35 -15.80
N LEU A 138 3.75 -4.52 -15.08
CA LEU A 138 2.30 -4.44 -15.12
C LEU A 138 1.82 -3.06 -15.57
N ASP A 139 0.57 -3.01 -15.95
CA ASP A 139 -0.13 -1.77 -16.31
C ASP A 139 -0.49 -1.02 -15.02
N ASN A 140 0.19 0.10 -14.76
CA ASN A 140 0.10 0.83 -13.49
C ASN A 140 -0.48 2.23 -13.64
N LEU A 141 -1.22 2.65 -12.62
CA LEU A 141 -1.51 4.03 -12.32
C LEU A 141 -0.55 4.50 -11.23
N GLN A 142 0.12 5.62 -11.43
CA GLN A 142 1.11 6.13 -10.47
C GLN A 142 0.85 7.60 -10.11
N MET A 143 1.19 7.96 -8.86
CA MET A 143 1.06 9.31 -8.32
C MET A 143 2.28 9.63 -7.46
N ARG A 144 2.68 10.90 -7.40
CA ARG A 144 3.78 11.33 -6.53
C ARG A 144 3.35 11.37 -5.07
N ASN A 145 4.27 11.07 -4.15
CA ASN A 145 3.98 11.12 -2.71
C ASN A 145 3.44 12.47 -2.26
N ARG A 146 3.95 13.58 -2.83
CA ARG A 146 3.51 14.94 -2.49
C ARG A 146 2.05 15.24 -2.85
N ASP A 147 1.48 14.48 -3.78
CA ASP A 147 0.11 14.66 -4.25
C ASP A 147 -0.89 13.83 -3.42
N LEU A 148 -0.39 12.96 -2.53
CA LEU A 148 -1.20 12.21 -1.58
C LEU A 148 -1.69 13.13 -0.45
N ARG A 149 -2.89 12.84 0.02
CA ARG A 149 -3.40 13.45 1.24
C ARG A 149 -2.64 12.93 2.45
N GLN A 150 -2.21 13.83 3.32
CA GLN A 150 -1.49 13.47 4.53
C GLN A 150 -2.46 13.06 5.64
N PHE A 151 -1.97 12.21 6.55
CA PHE A 151 -2.72 11.86 7.75
C PHE A 151 -2.67 13.05 8.72
N ASP A 152 -3.84 13.51 9.16
CA ASP A 152 -3.92 14.55 10.18
C ASP A 152 -3.48 13.98 11.54
N GLU A 153 -2.41 14.53 12.10
CA GLU A 153 -1.91 14.10 13.42
C GLU A 153 -2.91 14.31 14.55
N LYS A 154 -3.83 15.25 14.40
CA LYS A 154 -4.91 15.51 15.37
C LYS A 154 -6.00 14.43 15.36
N HIS A 155 -6.09 13.64 14.29
CA HIS A 155 -7.07 12.59 14.10
C HIS A 155 -6.44 11.19 14.15
N ARG A 156 -5.60 10.93 15.15
CA ARG A 156 -4.90 9.62 15.34
C ARG A 156 -5.81 8.39 15.38
N THR A 157 -7.11 8.55 15.33
CA THR A 157 -8.09 7.47 15.47
C THR A 157 -9.02 7.27 14.27
N ASN A 158 -8.93 8.09 13.23
CA ASN A 158 -9.83 7.97 12.09
C ASN A 158 -9.10 8.35 10.79
N LEU A 159 -9.16 7.50 9.77
CA LEU A 159 -9.05 7.94 8.39
C LEU A 159 -10.08 9.06 8.17
N PRO A 160 -9.76 10.10 7.36
CA PRO A 160 -10.56 11.32 7.32
C PRO A 160 -12.02 11.05 7.04
N ARG A 161 -12.85 11.92 7.60
CA ARG A 161 -14.25 12.00 7.24
C ARG A 161 -14.32 12.47 5.78
N ALA A 162 -14.72 11.57 4.88
CA ALA A 162 -15.19 11.99 3.57
C ALA A 162 -16.50 12.75 3.73
#